data_50301259101a5696a9eb0f705b7636f4
#
_entry.id   50301259101a5696a9eb0f705b7636f4
#
_cell.length_a   1.000
_cell.length_b   1.000
_cell.length_c   1.000
_cell.angle_alpha   90.00
_cell.angle_beta   90.00
_cell.angle_gamma   90.00
#
_symmetry.space_group_name_H-M   'P 1'
#
loop_
_entity.id
_entity.type
_entity.pdbx_description
1 polymer ?
#
loop_
_entity_poly.entity_id
_entity_poly.type
_entity_poly.pdbx_seq_one_letter_code
_entity_poly.pdbx_strand_id
1 'polypeptide(L)'
;MRSASVSRRTAETDVSVSLTLDGTGKAAIATGVGFLDHMLELFARHGLFDLEVKVEGDLHVDQHHTTEDTGIAVGQAFLKALGDKKGIARYADLHLPMDETLSRVALDISGRPFLVFKAEFPAEKIGAFDTELVREWFQAFAMNGGVTLHVEALYGDNSHHIAESCFKGLARALRKAVALDPREEGRVPSTKGTL
;
A
#
# COMPACT_ATOMS: atom_id res chain seq x y z
N MET A 1 6.72 7.96 -17.79
CA MET A 1 5.61 7.68 -16.83
C MET A 1 5.77 6.25 -16.36
N ARG A 2 5.98 6.06 -15.06
CA ARG A 2 6.23 4.75 -14.44
C ARG A 2 4.88 4.08 -14.15
N SER A 3 4.54 3.06 -14.91
CA SER A 3 3.26 2.35 -14.78
C SER A 3 3.41 0.86 -15.03
N ALA A 4 2.51 0.06 -14.45
CA ALA A 4 2.45 -1.37 -14.68
C ALA A 4 1.02 -1.90 -14.46
N SER A 5 0.73 -3.03 -15.10
CA SER A 5 -0.48 -3.80 -14.87
C SER A 5 -0.13 -5.22 -14.45
N VAL A 6 -0.97 -5.77 -13.58
CA VAL A 6 -0.88 -7.13 -13.06
C VAL A 6 -2.26 -7.78 -13.15
N SER A 7 -2.29 -9.01 -13.63
CA SER A 7 -3.46 -9.89 -13.53
C SER A 7 -3.02 -11.15 -12.79
N ARG A 8 -3.78 -11.53 -11.76
CA ARG A 8 -3.52 -12.68 -10.91
C ARG A 8 -4.82 -13.44 -10.69
N ARG A 9 -4.81 -14.70 -11.08
CA ARG A 9 -5.96 -15.59 -10.92
C ARG A 9 -5.59 -16.83 -10.14
N THR A 10 -6.41 -17.15 -9.16
CA THR A 10 -6.35 -18.39 -8.35
C THR A 10 -7.69 -19.12 -8.42
N ALA A 11 -7.86 -20.14 -7.60
CA ALA A 11 -9.18 -20.76 -7.41
C ALA A 11 -10.12 -19.90 -6.56
N GLU A 12 -9.59 -18.93 -5.81
CA GLU A 12 -10.30 -18.13 -4.82
C GLU A 12 -10.63 -16.72 -5.33
N THR A 13 -9.74 -16.15 -6.16
CA THR A 13 -9.86 -14.77 -6.63
C THR A 13 -9.42 -14.61 -8.09
N ASP A 14 -9.98 -13.59 -8.75
CA ASP A 14 -9.49 -13.05 -10.03
C ASP A 14 -9.25 -11.55 -9.84
N VAL A 15 -7.98 -11.15 -9.84
CA VAL A 15 -7.54 -9.78 -9.51
C VAL A 15 -6.87 -9.15 -10.70
N SER A 16 -7.29 -7.94 -11.08
CA SER A 16 -6.60 -7.09 -12.03
C SER A 16 -6.28 -5.73 -11.41
N VAL A 17 -5.03 -5.29 -11.58
CA VAL A 17 -4.52 -4.02 -11.07
C VAL A 17 -3.80 -3.27 -12.18
N SER A 18 -4.07 -1.97 -12.32
CA SER A 18 -3.26 -1.05 -13.11
C SER A 18 -2.83 0.11 -12.23
N LEU A 19 -1.52 0.36 -12.15
CA LEU A 19 -0.93 1.38 -11.29
C LEU A 19 -0.01 2.30 -12.09
N THR A 20 -0.19 3.60 -11.94
CA THR A 20 0.73 4.64 -12.43
C THR A 20 1.27 5.42 -11.23
N LEU A 21 2.60 5.39 -11.02
CA LEU A 21 3.27 6.11 -9.93
C LEU A 21 3.30 7.62 -10.15
N ASP A 22 3.44 8.05 -11.41
CA ASP A 22 3.48 9.47 -11.79
C ASP A 22 2.07 9.96 -12.18
N GLY A 23 1.08 9.62 -11.36
CA GLY A 23 -0.34 9.90 -11.58
C GLY A 23 -0.83 11.20 -10.96
N THR A 24 -2.14 11.32 -10.86
CA THR A 24 -2.86 12.50 -10.31
C THR A 24 -3.76 12.14 -9.12
N GLY A 25 -3.78 10.87 -8.71
CA GLY A 25 -4.60 10.35 -7.62
C GLY A 25 -6.00 9.93 -8.06
N LYS A 26 -6.14 9.48 -9.32
CA LYS A 26 -7.38 8.90 -9.84
C LYS A 26 -7.51 7.46 -9.35
N ALA A 27 -8.72 7.09 -8.94
CA ALA A 27 -9.03 5.76 -8.48
C ALA A 27 -10.26 5.20 -9.22
N ALA A 28 -10.20 3.92 -9.60
CA ALA A 28 -11.32 3.13 -10.07
C ALA A 28 -11.23 1.76 -9.39
N ILE A 29 -11.91 1.61 -8.25
CA ILE A 29 -11.75 0.48 -7.33
C ILE A 29 -13.06 -0.31 -7.23
N ALA A 30 -12.98 -1.61 -7.38
CA ALA A 30 -14.12 -2.53 -7.27
C ALA A 30 -13.62 -3.90 -6.76
N THR A 31 -13.46 -4.04 -5.44
CA THR A 31 -13.07 -5.31 -4.81
C THR A 31 -14.26 -6.12 -4.29
N GLY A 32 -15.44 -5.48 -4.18
CA GLY A 32 -16.60 -6.05 -3.50
C GLY A 32 -16.55 -5.91 -1.98
N VAL A 33 -15.48 -5.35 -1.43
CA VAL A 33 -15.29 -5.07 0.01
C VAL A 33 -15.23 -3.58 0.22
N GLY A 34 -16.34 -2.97 0.63
CA GLY A 34 -16.51 -1.51 0.63
C GLY A 34 -15.47 -0.74 1.46
N PHE A 35 -15.05 -1.29 2.61
CA PHE A 35 -14.01 -0.64 3.41
C PHE A 35 -12.63 -0.72 2.73
N LEU A 36 -12.31 -1.84 2.08
CA LEU A 36 -11.07 -1.98 1.30
C LEU A 36 -11.07 -1.04 0.11
N ASP A 37 -12.21 -0.92 -0.61
CA ASP A 37 -12.35 0.03 -1.71
C ASP A 37 -12.01 1.45 -1.24
N HIS A 38 -12.59 1.87 -0.12
CA HIS A 38 -12.31 3.18 0.48
C HIS A 38 -10.82 3.35 0.84
N MET A 39 -10.18 2.35 1.43
CA MET A 39 -8.74 2.42 1.76
C MET A 39 -7.86 2.54 0.50
N LEU A 40 -8.20 1.85 -0.57
CA LEU A 40 -7.46 1.93 -1.84
C LEU A 40 -7.69 3.25 -2.58
N GLU A 41 -8.89 3.84 -2.49
CA GLU A 41 -9.14 5.20 -2.98
C GLU A 41 -8.28 6.23 -2.25
N LEU A 42 -8.14 6.10 -0.91
CA LEU A 42 -7.25 6.95 -0.12
C LEU A 42 -5.79 6.73 -0.49
N PHE A 43 -5.38 5.48 -0.69
CA PHE A 43 -4.03 5.14 -1.16
C PHE A 43 -3.71 5.84 -2.49
N ALA A 44 -4.59 5.73 -3.47
CA ALA A 44 -4.43 6.41 -4.75
C ALA A 44 -4.38 7.94 -4.57
N ARG A 45 -5.36 8.51 -3.87
CA ARG A 45 -5.50 9.96 -3.71
C ARG A 45 -4.32 10.60 -2.99
N HIS A 46 -3.88 10.04 -1.87
CA HIS A 46 -2.80 10.60 -1.06
C HIS A 46 -1.40 10.28 -1.60
N GLY A 47 -1.27 9.16 -2.32
CA GLY A 47 -0.07 8.79 -3.06
C GLY A 47 0.13 9.60 -4.34
N LEU A 48 -0.93 10.23 -4.86
CA LEU A 48 -1.04 10.77 -6.22
C LEU A 48 -0.75 9.70 -7.28
N PHE A 49 -1.10 8.45 -6.97
CA PHE A 49 -1.07 7.34 -7.90
C PHE A 49 -2.37 7.28 -8.69
N ASP A 50 -2.33 6.95 -9.98
CA ASP A 50 -3.55 6.52 -10.64
C ASP A 50 -3.66 5.01 -10.49
N LEU A 51 -4.77 4.53 -9.90
CA LEU A 51 -4.96 3.15 -9.50
C LEU A 51 -6.32 2.61 -9.97
N GLU A 52 -6.27 1.53 -10.74
CA GLU A 52 -7.45 0.74 -11.07
C GLU A 52 -7.31 -0.64 -10.44
N VAL A 53 -8.34 -1.09 -9.73
CA VAL A 53 -8.41 -2.42 -9.12
C VAL A 53 -9.78 -3.03 -9.37
N LYS A 54 -9.79 -4.21 -9.93
CA LYS A 54 -11.00 -5.03 -10.05
C LYS A 54 -10.72 -6.42 -9.47
N VAL A 55 -11.60 -6.87 -8.58
CA VAL A 55 -11.49 -8.20 -7.96
C VAL A 55 -12.84 -8.91 -8.02
N GLU A 56 -12.79 -10.17 -8.39
CA GLU A 56 -13.89 -11.14 -8.21
C GLU A 56 -13.35 -12.22 -7.26
N GLY A 57 -13.80 -12.21 -6.01
CA GLY A 57 -13.33 -13.12 -4.95
C GLY A 57 -14.45 -13.94 -4.33
N ASP A 58 -14.07 -14.93 -3.56
CA ASP A 58 -14.94 -15.87 -2.85
C ASP A 58 -15.54 -15.29 -1.56
N LEU A 59 -16.14 -14.08 -1.64
CA LEU A 59 -16.71 -13.34 -0.51
C LEU A 59 -17.79 -14.08 0.29
N HIS A 60 -18.28 -15.23 -0.24
CA HIS A 60 -19.18 -16.12 0.48
C HIS A 60 -18.45 -16.92 1.58
N VAL A 61 -17.12 -17.01 1.52
CA VAL A 61 -16.26 -17.55 2.57
C VAL A 61 -16.02 -16.47 3.62
N ASP A 62 -15.24 -15.46 3.26
CA ASP A 62 -15.01 -14.22 3.99
C ASP A 62 -14.30 -13.19 3.09
N GLN A 63 -13.73 -12.13 3.68
CA GLN A 63 -13.04 -11.07 2.94
C GLN A 63 -11.51 -11.26 2.91
N HIS A 64 -10.97 -12.36 3.48
CA HIS A 64 -9.53 -12.55 3.65
C HIS A 64 -8.81 -12.67 2.31
N HIS A 65 -9.19 -13.66 1.48
CA HIS A 65 -8.53 -13.92 0.20
C HIS A 65 -8.57 -12.70 -0.73
N THR A 66 -9.73 -12.00 -0.79
CA THR A 66 -9.87 -10.77 -1.57
C THR A 66 -8.91 -9.68 -1.08
N THR A 67 -8.78 -9.50 0.23
CA THR A 67 -7.93 -8.47 0.82
C THR A 67 -6.46 -8.78 0.60
N GLU A 68 -6.03 -10.01 0.90
CA GLU A 68 -4.64 -10.45 0.74
C GLU A 68 -4.21 -10.39 -0.73
N ASP A 69 -4.98 -11.00 -1.64
CA ASP A 69 -4.66 -11.08 -3.06
C ASP A 69 -4.63 -9.70 -3.74
N THR A 70 -5.48 -8.77 -3.27
CA THR A 70 -5.41 -7.36 -3.68
C THR A 70 -4.08 -6.73 -3.25
N GLY A 71 -3.65 -6.95 -2.00
CA GLY A 71 -2.36 -6.48 -1.49
C GLY A 71 -1.18 -7.04 -2.29
N ILE A 72 -1.21 -8.34 -2.62
CA ILE A 72 -0.22 -9.01 -3.48
C ILE A 72 -0.15 -8.32 -4.86
N ALA A 73 -1.29 -8.16 -5.53
CA ALA A 73 -1.33 -7.63 -6.88
C ALA A 73 -0.92 -6.14 -6.94
N VAL A 74 -1.35 -5.33 -5.97
CA VAL A 74 -0.92 -3.91 -5.86
C VAL A 74 0.58 -3.82 -5.57
N GLY A 75 1.12 -4.66 -4.68
CA GLY A 75 2.56 -4.75 -4.41
C GLY A 75 3.37 -5.12 -5.66
N GLN A 76 2.91 -6.12 -6.41
CA GLN A 76 3.56 -6.53 -7.67
C GLN A 76 3.51 -5.43 -8.74
N ALA A 77 2.37 -4.73 -8.86
CA ALA A 77 2.23 -3.60 -9.78
C ALA A 77 3.16 -2.46 -9.39
N PHE A 78 3.27 -2.16 -8.09
CA PHE A 78 4.20 -1.17 -7.54
C PHE A 78 5.65 -1.51 -7.89
N LEU A 79 6.09 -2.72 -7.61
CA LEU A 79 7.46 -3.18 -7.90
C LEU A 79 7.78 -3.11 -9.40
N LYS A 80 6.85 -3.54 -10.26
CA LYS A 80 7.01 -3.47 -11.73
C LYS A 80 7.08 -2.03 -12.23
N ALA A 81 6.23 -1.14 -11.70
CA ALA A 81 6.19 0.26 -12.10
C ALA A 81 7.46 1.02 -11.69
N LEU A 82 8.11 0.64 -10.57
CA LEU A 82 9.38 1.21 -10.12
C LEU A 82 10.54 0.98 -11.10
N GLY A 83 10.52 -0.13 -11.83
CA GLY A 83 11.58 -0.48 -12.78
C GLY A 83 12.93 -0.67 -12.08
N ASP A 84 13.97 -0.01 -12.58
CA ASP A 84 15.35 -0.15 -12.09
C ASP A 84 15.67 0.68 -10.84
N LYS A 85 14.69 1.42 -10.31
CA LYS A 85 14.78 2.23 -9.09
C LYS A 85 15.85 3.33 -9.12
N LYS A 86 16.33 3.71 -10.30
CA LYS A 86 17.30 4.81 -10.42
C LYS A 86 16.69 6.15 -10.13
N GLY A 87 17.45 6.98 -9.43
CA GLY A 87 17.09 8.37 -9.15
C GLY A 87 15.96 8.56 -8.13
N ILE A 88 15.43 7.51 -7.49
CA ILE A 88 14.39 7.67 -6.47
C ILE A 88 14.97 8.12 -5.14
N ALA A 89 14.16 8.79 -4.31
CA ALA A 89 14.54 9.16 -2.93
C ALA A 89 14.75 7.94 -2.03
N ARG A 90 14.11 6.81 -2.32
CA ARG A 90 14.22 5.50 -1.69
C ARG A 90 13.63 5.40 -0.28
N TYR A 91 13.97 6.33 0.61
CA TYR A 91 13.51 6.35 2.02
C TYR A 91 12.45 7.42 2.21
N ALA A 92 11.49 7.14 3.05
CA ALA A 92 10.59 8.17 3.57
C ALA A 92 10.03 7.77 4.92
N ASP A 93 9.74 8.77 5.72
CA ASP A 93 8.99 8.65 6.95
C ASP A 93 8.03 9.82 7.13
N LEU A 94 6.99 9.61 7.92
CA LEU A 94 6.07 10.65 8.35
C LEU A 94 5.22 10.22 9.53
N HIS A 95 4.71 11.22 10.23
CA HIS A 95 3.55 11.08 11.13
C HIS A 95 2.30 11.56 10.42
N LEU A 96 1.20 10.84 10.60
CA LEU A 96 -0.07 11.19 9.99
C LEU A 96 -1.17 11.24 11.07
N PRO A 97 -1.71 12.44 11.34
CA PRO A 97 -2.84 12.60 12.23
C PRO A 97 -4.16 12.30 11.50
N MET A 98 -5.09 11.69 12.19
CA MET A 98 -6.50 11.52 11.81
C MET A 98 -7.34 11.74 13.05
N ASP A 99 -7.81 12.99 13.26
CA ASP A 99 -8.49 13.46 14.46
C ASP A 99 -7.70 13.07 15.74
N GLU A 100 -8.22 12.17 16.59
CA GLU A 100 -7.60 11.70 17.83
C GLU A 100 -6.46 10.69 17.60
N THR A 101 -6.31 10.18 16.39
CA THR A 101 -5.34 9.14 16.04
C THR A 101 -4.07 9.75 15.48
N LEU A 102 -2.92 9.21 15.86
CA LEU A 102 -1.64 9.50 15.25
C LEU A 102 -0.93 8.21 14.85
N SER A 103 -0.62 8.07 13.56
CA SER A 103 0.20 6.97 13.05
C SER A 103 1.56 7.45 12.57
N ARG A 104 2.56 6.56 12.65
CA ARG A 104 3.89 6.74 12.08
C ARG A 104 4.13 5.68 11.02
N VAL A 105 4.63 6.10 9.86
CA VAL A 105 5.03 5.20 8.77
C VAL A 105 6.46 5.54 8.37
N ALA A 106 7.32 4.52 8.28
CA ALA A 106 8.68 4.63 7.74
C ALA A 106 8.94 3.47 6.78
N LEU A 107 9.60 3.75 5.65
CA LEU A 107 9.87 2.73 4.66
C LEU A 107 11.21 2.93 3.93
N ASP A 108 11.72 1.80 3.43
CA ASP A 108 12.87 1.71 2.53
C ASP A 108 12.49 0.83 1.32
N ILE A 109 12.58 1.40 0.12
CA ILE A 109 12.42 0.65 -1.14
C ILE A 109 13.70 -0.16 -1.40
N SER A 110 13.96 -1.11 -0.51
CA SER A 110 15.24 -1.82 -0.42
C SER A 110 15.35 -3.04 -1.34
N GLY A 111 14.25 -3.52 -1.90
CA GLY A 111 14.19 -4.84 -2.53
C GLY A 111 14.27 -6.00 -1.52
N ARG A 112 14.30 -5.72 -0.23
CA ARG A 112 14.28 -6.68 0.88
C ARG A 112 12.98 -6.52 1.66
N PRO A 113 11.95 -7.30 1.32
CA PRO A 113 10.63 -7.13 1.91
C PRO A 113 10.64 -7.48 3.39
N PHE A 114 10.06 -6.61 4.21
CA PHE A 114 9.85 -6.84 5.62
C PHE A 114 8.72 -5.95 6.13
N LEU A 115 7.86 -6.46 7.01
CA LEU A 115 6.83 -5.66 7.66
C LEU A 115 7.01 -5.67 9.18
N VAL A 116 7.04 -4.49 9.77
CA VAL A 116 6.74 -4.26 11.20
C VAL A 116 5.40 -3.54 11.28
N PHE A 117 4.41 -4.19 11.86
CA PHE A 117 3.06 -3.64 12.01
C PHE A 117 2.67 -3.62 13.48
N LYS A 118 2.51 -2.42 14.05
CA LYS A 118 2.17 -2.17 15.45
C LYS A 118 0.96 -1.22 15.51
N ALA A 119 -0.15 -1.66 14.97
CA ALA A 119 -1.42 -0.97 15.13
C ALA A 119 -2.42 -1.94 15.78
N GLU A 120 -2.89 -1.57 16.96
CA GLU A 120 -3.94 -2.29 17.67
C GLU A 120 -5.28 -1.61 17.37
N PHE A 121 -6.31 -2.40 17.17
CA PHE A 121 -7.65 -1.93 16.86
C PHE A 121 -8.57 -2.19 18.05
N PRO A 122 -9.21 -1.15 18.63
CA PRO A 122 -10.13 -1.34 19.75
C PRO A 122 -11.37 -2.19 19.43
N ALA A 123 -11.79 -2.21 18.16
CA ALA A 123 -12.92 -3.01 17.67
C ALA A 123 -12.43 -4.08 16.68
N GLU A 124 -13.04 -5.26 16.73
CA GLU A 124 -12.74 -6.37 15.84
C GLU A 124 -13.19 -6.11 14.39
N LYS A 125 -14.17 -5.20 14.19
CA LYS A 125 -14.74 -4.88 12.89
C LYS A 125 -14.90 -3.37 12.67
N ILE A 126 -14.78 -2.98 11.40
CA ILE A 126 -15.17 -1.67 10.89
C ILE A 126 -16.27 -1.93 9.85
N GLY A 127 -17.53 -1.71 10.25
CA GLY A 127 -18.66 -2.18 9.45
C GLY A 127 -18.63 -3.71 9.33
N ALA A 128 -18.56 -4.24 8.11
CA ALA A 128 -18.44 -5.67 7.85
C ALA A 128 -16.98 -6.15 7.70
N PHE A 129 -15.99 -5.25 7.77
CA PHE A 129 -14.58 -5.54 7.53
C PHE A 129 -13.88 -5.91 8.85
N ASP A 130 -13.21 -7.06 8.91
CA ASP A 130 -12.44 -7.49 10.05
C ASP A 130 -11.12 -6.71 10.15
N THR A 131 -10.83 -6.12 11.32
CA THR A 131 -9.66 -5.24 11.49
C THR A 131 -8.33 -5.96 11.35
N GLU A 132 -8.28 -7.28 11.60
CA GLU A 132 -7.09 -8.10 11.35
C GLU A 132 -6.64 -8.07 9.88
N LEU A 133 -7.57 -7.89 8.93
CA LEU A 133 -7.29 -7.85 7.50
C LEU A 133 -6.48 -6.61 7.08
N VAL A 134 -6.46 -5.56 7.89
CA VAL A 134 -5.59 -4.41 7.65
C VAL A 134 -4.14 -4.88 7.62
N ARG A 135 -3.70 -5.62 8.64
CA ARG A 135 -2.33 -6.16 8.68
C ARG A 135 -2.04 -7.10 7.51
N GLU A 136 -3.00 -7.94 7.13
CA GLU A 136 -2.83 -8.88 6.01
C GLU A 136 -2.59 -8.16 4.69
N TRP A 137 -3.36 -7.09 4.41
CA TRP A 137 -3.11 -6.28 3.22
C TRP A 137 -1.70 -5.63 3.23
N PHE A 138 -1.29 -5.04 4.37
CA PHE A 138 0.04 -4.43 4.51
C PHE A 138 1.16 -5.46 4.34
N GLN A 139 0.98 -6.66 4.89
CA GLN A 139 1.92 -7.78 4.75
C GLN A 139 2.07 -8.18 3.28
N ALA A 140 0.94 -8.42 2.61
CA ALA A 140 0.90 -8.80 1.20
C ALA A 140 1.56 -7.72 0.31
N PHE A 141 1.23 -6.44 0.53
CA PHE A 141 1.83 -5.33 -0.19
C PHE A 141 3.35 -5.25 0.03
N ALA A 142 3.81 -5.25 1.27
CA ALA A 142 5.23 -5.10 1.58
C ALA A 142 6.07 -6.24 0.99
N MET A 143 5.59 -7.49 1.13
CA MET A 143 6.27 -8.68 0.60
C MET A 143 6.39 -8.66 -0.92
N ASN A 144 5.34 -8.26 -1.63
CA ASN A 144 5.30 -8.28 -3.09
C ASN A 144 5.81 -6.98 -3.73
N GLY A 145 5.80 -5.87 -2.99
CA GLY A 145 6.36 -4.57 -3.39
C GLY A 145 7.88 -4.46 -3.16
N GLY A 146 8.49 -5.43 -2.46
CA GLY A 146 9.92 -5.39 -2.14
C GLY A 146 10.29 -4.25 -1.18
N VAL A 147 9.39 -3.91 -0.25
CA VAL A 147 9.52 -2.77 0.65
C VAL A 147 9.78 -3.24 2.08
N THR A 148 10.80 -2.68 2.73
CA THR A 148 10.91 -2.72 4.19
C THR A 148 9.97 -1.63 4.73
N LEU A 149 8.92 -2.03 5.45
CA LEU A 149 7.82 -1.16 5.87
C LEU A 149 7.59 -1.26 7.37
N HIS A 150 7.58 -0.13 8.04
CA HIS A 150 7.21 0.01 9.45
C HIS A 150 5.96 0.87 9.55
N VAL A 151 4.92 0.34 10.17
CA VAL A 151 3.64 1.02 10.44
C VAL A 151 3.33 0.90 11.91
N GLU A 152 3.05 2.01 12.56
CA GLU A 152 2.75 2.05 13.99
C GLU A 152 1.65 3.08 14.25
N ALA A 153 0.57 2.67 14.91
CA ALA A 153 -0.36 3.59 15.53
C ALA A 153 0.19 3.95 16.90
N LEU A 154 0.58 5.22 17.09
CA LEU A 154 1.15 5.69 18.36
C LEU A 154 0.08 5.82 19.42
N TYR A 155 -1.10 6.26 19.02
CA TYR A 155 -2.33 6.32 19.82
C TYR A 155 -3.54 6.52 18.89
N GLY A 156 -4.72 6.24 19.39
CA GLY A 156 -6.02 6.34 18.74
C GLY A 156 -6.99 5.36 19.37
N ASP A 157 -8.27 5.67 19.34
CA ASP A 157 -9.33 4.85 19.92
C ASP A 157 -10.49 4.55 18.95
N ASN A 158 -10.41 5.05 17.73
CA ASN A 158 -11.33 4.72 16.65
C ASN A 158 -10.64 3.82 15.60
N SER A 159 -11.10 2.57 15.47
CA SER A 159 -10.49 1.59 14.54
C SER A 159 -10.49 2.05 13.09
N HIS A 160 -11.53 2.77 12.63
CA HIS A 160 -11.57 3.36 11.28
C HIS A 160 -10.45 4.40 11.09
N HIS A 161 -10.31 5.34 12.04
CA HIS A 161 -9.27 6.37 11.98
C HIS A 161 -7.87 5.76 12.03
N ILE A 162 -7.66 4.71 12.83
CA ILE A 162 -6.38 3.99 12.90
C ILE A 162 -6.05 3.37 11.53
N ALA A 163 -6.98 2.60 10.93
CA ALA A 163 -6.76 2.00 9.63
C ALA A 163 -6.51 3.05 8.55
N GLU A 164 -7.38 4.07 8.48
CA GLU A 164 -7.28 5.15 7.49
C GLU A 164 -5.96 5.92 7.61
N SER A 165 -5.51 6.25 8.83
CA SER A 165 -4.24 6.93 9.06
C SER A 165 -3.04 6.10 8.60
N CYS A 166 -3.09 4.77 8.77
CA CYS A 166 -2.05 3.85 8.27
C CYS A 166 -2.01 3.84 6.73
N PHE A 167 -3.15 3.71 6.05
CA PHE A 167 -3.20 3.71 4.57
C PHE A 167 -2.78 5.05 3.97
N LYS A 168 -3.27 6.17 4.50
CA LYS A 168 -2.83 7.52 4.08
C LYS A 168 -1.34 7.73 4.36
N GLY A 169 -0.85 7.25 5.51
CA GLY A 169 0.55 7.29 5.88
C GLY A 169 1.43 6.54 4.89
N LEU A 170 1.08 5.31 4.57
CA LEU A 170 1.77 4.51 3.55
C LEU A 170 1.79 5.23 2.20
N ALA A 171 0.63 5.67 1.72
CA ALA A 171 0.50 6.34 0.42
C ALA A 171 1.40 7.58 0.32
N ARG A 172 1.41 8.43 1.35
CA ARG A 172 2.24 9.64 1.39
C ARG A 172 3.74 9.34 1.54
N ALA A 173 4.10 8.30 2.30
CA ALA A 173 5.47 7.85 2.42
C ALA A 173 5.99 7.28 1.09
N LEU A 174 5.20 6.42 0.42
CA LEU A 174 5.55 5.89 -0.91
C LEU A 174 5.71 7.02 -1.93
N ARG A 175 4.78 7.99 -1.97
CA ARG A 175 4.90 9.17 -2.84
C ARG A 175 6.22 9.90 -2.68
N LYS A 176 6.69 10.09 -1.43
CA LYS A 176 7.99 10.70 -1.16
C LYS A 176 9.14 9.81 -1.59
N ALA A 177 9.08 8.51 -1.27
CA ALA A 177 10.15 7.57 -1.53
C ALA A 177 10.36 7.29 -3.04
N VAL A 178 9.29 7.31 -3.84
CA VAL A 178 9.38 7.16 -5.30
C VAL A 178 9.70 8.45 -6.05
N ALA A 179 9.68 9.61 -5.37
CA ALA A 179 10.02 10.88 -5.99
C ALA A 179 11.45 10.84 -6.55
N LEU A 180 11.63 11.42 -7.73
CA LEU A 180 12.96 11.53 -8.34
C LEU A 180 13.73 12.66 -7.65
N ASP A 181 14.92 12.34 -7.15
CA ASP A 181 15.88 13.33 -6.64
C ASP A 181 16.84 13.72 -7.77
N PRO A 182 16.85 14.99 -8.22
CA PRO A 182 17.76 15.44 -9.29
C PRO A 182 19.25 15.22 -8.96
N ARG A 183 19.60 15.11 -7.67
CA ARG A 183 21.00 14.86 -7.25
C ARG A 183 21.38 13.38 -7.33
N GLU A 184 20.40 12.47 -7.48
CA GLU A 184 20.58 11.02 -7.67
C GLU A 184 20.34 10.58 -9.11
N GLU A 185 20.23 11.52 -10.07
CA GLU A 185 19.90 11.24 -11.45
C GLU A 185 20.81 10.15 -12.07
N GLY A 186 20.18 9.12 -12.62
CA GLY A 186 20.87 7.99 -13.26
C GLY A 186 21.55 7.01 -12.32
N ARG A 187 21.56 7.24 -11.00
CA ARG A 187 22.19 6.37 -10.00
C ARG A 187 21.15 5.55 -9.26
N VAL A 188 21.53 4.33 -8.90
CA VAL A 188 20.78 3.56 -7.90
C VAL A 188 21.17 4.10 -6.52
N PRO A 189 20.22 4.50 -5.66
CA PRO A 189 20.52 5.10 -4.35
C PRO A 189 20.96 4.03 -3.35
N SER A 190 22.10 3.38 -3.62
CA SER A 190 22.69 2.30 -2.82
C SER A 190 24.19 2.27 -2.99
N THR A 191 24.92 2.18 -1.87
CA THR A 191 26.39 1.98 -1.88
C THR A 191 26.80 0.63 -2.49
N LYS A 192 25.86 -0.32 -2.60
CA LYS A 192 26.06 -1.63 -3.24
C LYS A 192 25.89 -1.58 -4.77
N GLY A 193 25.36 -0.48 -5.32
CA GLY A 193 25.05 -0.35 -6.75
C GLY A 193 23.81 -1.12 -7.22
N THR A 194 23.09 -1.79 -6.31
CA THR A 194 21.86 -2.56 -6.55
C THR A 194 20.84 -2.37 -5.44
N LEU A 195 19.55 -2.56 -5.76
CA LEU A 195 18.40 -2.62 -4.85
C LEU A 195 17.48 -3.78 -5.21
#